data_fc012929ba106bb2e133ea1953b96c23
#
_entry.id   fc012929ba106bb2e133ea1953b96c23
#
_cell.length_a   1.000
_cell.length_b   1.000
_cell.length_c   1.000
_cell.angle_alpha   90.00
_cell.angle_beta   90.00
_cell.angle_gamma   90.00
#
_symmetry.space_group_name_H-M   'P 1'
#
loop_
_entity.id
_entity.type
_entity.pdbx_description
1 polymer ?
#
loop_
_entity_poly.entity_id
_entity_poly.type
_entity_poly.pdbx_seq_one_letter_code
_entity_poly.pdbx_strand_id
1 'polypeptide(L)'
;TFYLNTKVVEVNAHGVVIEKEGKVSTIEAEKILLSVGRKANLSRVGLDKLNIELHRNGVKVDEHLLTSHPRVYACGDITGYSLLAHTAIREAEVAINHILGVEDRINYDCVPGVVYTNPEVAGVGKTEEELIKSGLSYRVSKLPMAYSGRFVAENEQGNGLCKLIQDEEGKIIGCHILGNPASELIVIAGIAIQRGYTVEEFQKTVFPHPTVGEIYHEIMF
;
A
#
# COMPACT_ATOMS: atom_id res chain seq x y z
N THR A 1 -14.01 3.57 -21.37
CA THR A 1 -14.43 2.17 -21.33
C THR A 1 -13.38 1.33 -20.62
N PHE A 2 -13.80 0.40 -19.75
CA PHE A 2 -12.92 -0.57 -19.06
C PHE A 2 -13.12 -1.95 -19.68
N TYR A 3 -12.03 -2.62 -19.97
CA TYR A 3 -12.00 -4.01 -20.45
C TYR A 3 -11.42 -4.90 -19.34
N LEU A 4 -12.24 -5.29 -18.37
CA LEU A 4 -11.85 -6.14 -17.27
C LEU A 4 -11.74 -7.62 -17.70
N ASN A 5 -10.85 -8.40 -17.04
CA ASN A 5 -10.57 -9.80 -17.38
C ASN A 5 -10.15 -10.00 -18.83
N THR A 6 -9.36 -9.06 -19.36
CA THR A 6 -8.97 -8.98 -20.76
C THR A 6 -7.45 -9.02 -20.86
N LYS A 7 -6.92 -9.91 -21.70
CA LYS A 7 -5.50 -10.06 -21.95
C LYS A 7 -5.09 -9.17 -23.13
N VAL A 8 -4.01 -8.42 -22.98
CA VAL A 8 -3.32 -7.78 -24.10
C VAL A 8 -2.46 -8.84 -24.81
N VAL A 9 -2.70 -9.07 -26.08
CA VAL A 9 -2.02 -10.08 -26.90
C VAL A 9 -0.87 -9.44 -27.67
N GLU A 10 -1.13 -8.27 -28.25
CA GLU A 10 -0.18 -7.58 -29.13
C GLU A 10 -0.42 -6.07 -29.09
N VAL A 11 0.61 -5.31 -29.34
CA VAL A 11 0.56 -3.88 -29.65
C VAL A 11 1.18 -3.68 -31.02
N ASN A 12 0.44 -3.10 -31.93
CA ASN A 12 0.88 -2.88 -33.33
C ASN A 12 0.54 -1.46 -33.81
N ALA A 13 0.79 -1.18 -35.10
CA ALA A 13 0.57 0.14 -35.67
C ALA A 13 -0.92 0.59 -35.69
N HIS A 14 -1.86 -0.33 -35.53
CA HIS A 14 -3.29 -0.06 -35.53
C HIS A 14 -3.90 0.07 -34.13
N GLY A 15 -3.13 -0.25 -33.07
CA GLY A 15 -3.59 -0.16 -31.70
C GLY A 15 -3.21 -1.36 -30.83
N VAL A 16 -4.12 -1.75 -29.96
CA VAL A 16 -3.94 -2.83 -28.98
C VAL A 16 -4.83 -4.00 -29.32
N VAL A 17 -4.25 -5.16 -29.55
CA VAL A 17 -4.99 -6.42 -29.75
C VAL A 17 -5.25 -7.03 -28.38
N ILE A 18 -6.51 -7.28 -28.09
CA ILE A 18 -6.97 -7.85 -26.83
C ILE A 18 -7.68 -9.18 -27.05
N GLU A 19 -7.61 -10.05 -26.06
CA GLU A 19 -8.35 -11.31 -26.00
C GLU A 19 -9.21 -11.36 -24.73
N LYS A 20 -10.50 -11.60 -24.91
CA LYS A 20 -11.46 -11.85 -23.84
C LYS A 20 -12.30 -13.05 -24.17
N GLU A 21 -12.33 -14.05 -23.27
CA GLU A 21 -13.12 -15.29 -23.44
C GLU A 21 -12.88 -15.98 -24.79
N GLY A 22 -11.62 -16.00 -25.25
CA GLY A 22 -11.21 -16.60 -26.52
C GLY A 22 -11.54 -15.76 -27.76
N LYS A 23 -12.16 -14.60 -27.62
CA LYS A 23 -12.43 -13.68 -28.72
C LYS A 23 -11.34 -12.61 -28.80
N VAL A 24 -10.75 -12.49 -29.96
CA VAL A 24 -9.73 -11.48 -30.26
C VAL A 24 -10.36 -10.28 -30.93
N SER A 25 -10.00 -9.08 -30.49
CA SER A 25 -10.41 -7.82 -31.10
C SER A 25 -9.30 -6.78 -30.99
N THR A 26 -9.38 -5.74 -31.82
CA THR A 26 -8.41 -4.62 -31.80
C THR A 26 -9.08 -3.36 -31.29
N ILE A 27 -8.42 -2.70 -30.35
CA ILE A 27 -8.80 -1.36 -29.89
C ILE A 27 -7.88 -0.38 -30.62
N GLU A 28 -8.45 0.41 -31.49
CA GLU A 28 -7.71 1.46 -32.19
C GLU A 28 -7.28 2.55 -31.20
N ALA A 29 -6.03 2.97 -31.28
CA ALA A 29 -5.48 3.99 -30.41
C ALA A 29 -4.34 4.73 -31.13
N GLU A 30 -4.38 6.04 -31.07
CA GLU A 30 -3.30 6.89 -31.57
C GLU A 30 -2.06 6.85 -30.68
N LYS A 31 -2.28 6.70 -29.37
CA LYS A 31 -1.21 6.57 -28.36
C LYS A 31 -1.56 5.52 -27.34
N ILE A 32 -0.55 4.79 -26.88
CA ILE A 32 -0.70 3.68 -25.93
C ILE A 32 0.18 3.96 -24.72
N LEU A 33 -0.44 3.99 -23.53
CA LEU A 33 0.26 4.05 -22.26
C LEU A 33 0.43 2.65 -21.69
N LEU A 34 1.67 2.22 -21.49
CA LEU A 34 1.99 0.95 -20.85
C LEU A 34 2.17 1.14 -19.33
N SER A 35 1.24 0.59 -18.54
CA SER A 35 1.24 0.66 -17.08
C SER A 35 0.87 -0.70 -16.47
N VAL A 36 1.71 -1.70 -16.71
CA VAL A 36 1.47 -3.12 -16.36
C VAL A 36 2.21 -3.58 -15.10
N GLY A 37 2.66 -2.63 -14.28
CA GLY A 37 3.42 -2.90 -13.06
C GLY A 37 4.95 -2.98 -13.30
N ARG A 38 5.64 -3.34 -12.25
CA ARG A 38 7.12 -3.42 -12.18
C ARG A 38 7.53 -4.76 -11.60
N LYS A 39 8.76 -5.15 -11.88
CA LYS A 39 9.42 -6.30 -11.26
C LYS A 39 10.87 -5.94 -10.91
N ALA A 40 11.44 -6.65 -9.95
CA ALA A 40 12.85 -6.50 -9.60
C ALA A 40 13.75 -6.72 -10.82
N ASN A 41 14.71 -5.80 -11.03
CA ASN A 41 15.73 -5.97 -12.05
C ASN A 41 16.93 -6.70 -11.46
N LEU A 42 17.00 -7.99 -11.72
CA LEU A 42 18.04 -8.89 -11.20
C LEU A 42 19.21 -9.08 -12.18
N SER A 43 19.12 -8.49 -13.38
CA SER A 43 20.13 -8.67 -14.40
C SER A 43 21.33 -7.73 -14.19
N ARG A 44 22.52 -8.23 -14.52
CA ARG A 44 23.79 -7.44 -14.56
C ARG A 44 24.26 -6.89 -13.22
N VAL A 45 23.74 -7.37 -12.08
CA VAL A 45 24.17 -6.97 -10.73
C VAL A 45 25.07 -8.01 -10.06
N GLY A 46 25.41 -9.11 -10.74
CA GLY A 46 26.39 -10.10 -10.28
C GLY A 46 25.89 -11.04 -9.18
N LEU A 47 24.57 -11.17 -8.98
CA LEU A 47 23.98 -12.05 -7.96
C LEU A 47 24.37 -13.52 -8.15
N ASP A 48 24.53 -13.96 -9.41
CA ASP A 48 24.98 -15.29 -9.80
C ASP A 48 26.38 -15.63 -9.26
N LYS A 49 27.26 -14.64 -9.20
CA LYS A 49 28.65 -14.80 -8.70
C LYS A 49 28.69 -15.02 -7.18
N LEU A 50 27.68 -14.58 -6.46
CA LEU A 50 27.57 -14.68 -5.00
C LEU A 50 26.65 -15.82 -4.56
N ASN A 51 26.06 -16.58 -5.50
CA ASN A 51 25.09 -17.63 -5.23
C ASN A 51 23.95 -17.17 -4.32
N ILE A 52 23.46 -15.95 -4.52
CA ILE A 52 22.35 -15.37 -3.73
C ILE A 52 21.05 -16.06 -4.12
N GLU A 53 20.32 -16.52 -3.11
CA GLU A 53 19.00 -17.11 -3.30
C GLU A 53 17.99 -16.07 -3.78
N LEU A 54 17.19 -16.49 -4.77
CA LEU A 54 16.11 -15.70 -5.33
C LEU A 54 14.77 -16.35 -5.00
N HIS A 55 13.74 -15.56 -4.88
CA HIS A 55 12.36 -16.02 -4.92
C HIS A 55 11.67 -15.50 -6.19
N ARG A 56 10.37 -15.82 -6.37
CA ARG A 56 9.63 -15.49 -7.60
C ARG A 56 9.72 -14.02 -8.02
N ASN A 57 9.79 -13.10 -7.05
CA ASN A 57 9.67 -11.65 -7.30
C ASN A 57 10.99 -10.90 -7.15
N GLY A 58 12.02 -11.46 -6.52
CA GLY A 58 13.26 -10.74 -6.25
C GLY A 58 14.30 -11.53 -5.44
N VAL A 59 15.20 -10.81 -4.80
CA VAL A 59 16.21 -11.38 -3.89
C VAL A 59 15.52 -11.80 -2.59
N LYS A 60 15.79 -13.05 -2.17
CA LYS A 60 15.32 -13.55 -0.88
C LYS A 60 16.15 -12.97 0.25
N VAL A 61 15.47 -12.40 1.24
CA VAL A 61 16.09 -11.86 2.46
C VAL A 61 15.35 -12.38 3.69
N ASP A 62 16.02 -12.33 4.83
CA ASP A 62 15.42 -12.57 6.14
C ASP A 62 14.77 -11.29 6.71
N GLU A 63 14.35 -11.34 7.97
CA GLU A 63 13.70 -10.22 8.69
C GLU A 63 14.62 -9.01 8.94
N HIS A 64 15.93 -9.17 8.75
CA HIS A 64 16.95 -8.13 8.87
C HIS A 64 17.47 -7.67 7.50
N LEU A 65 16.81 -8.07 6.40
CA LEU A 65 17.20 -7.80 5.01
C LEU A 65 18.54 -8.45 4.60
N LEU A 66 19.06 -9.41 5.37
CA LEU A 66 20.25 -10.18 5.03
C LEU A 66 19.87 -11.24 3.98
N THR A 67 20.68 -11.34 2.93
CA THR A 67 20.55 -12.36 1.89
C THR A 67 21.10 -13.72 2.36
N SER A 68 21.03 -14.75 1.52
CA SER A 68 21.72 -16.03 1.76
C SER A 68 23.26 -15.90 1.84
N HIS A 69 23.83 -14.80 1.38
CA HIS A 69 25.26 -14.51 1.54
C HIS A 69 25.51 -13.67 2.81
N PRO A 70 26.39 -14.10 3.74
CA PRO A 70 26.51 -13.59 5.12
C PRO A 70 26.97 -12.13 5.26
N ARG A 71 27.30 -11.44 4.20
CA ARG A 71 27.76 -10.04 4.20
C ARG A 71 27.06 -9.19 3.14
N VAL A 72 25.94 -9.68 2.62
CA VAL A 72 25.20 -8.97 1.56
C VAL A 72 23.77 -8.80 2.00
N TYR A 73 23.31 -7.57 2.03
CA TYR A 73 21.94 -7.17 2.31
C TYR A 73 21.27 -6.71 1.02
N ALA A 74 19.97 -6.85 0.93
CA ALA A 74 19.17 -6.32 -0.17
C ALA A 74 17.95 -5.58 0.38
N CYS A 75 17.70 -4.38 -0.14
CA CYS A 75 16.56 -3.54 0.24
C CYS A 75 15.97 -2.83 -0.98
N GLY A 76 14.72 -2.44 -0.90
CA GLY A 76 13.96 -1.79 -1.97
C GLY A 76 13.45 -2.76 -3.04
N ASP A 77 13.21 -2.24 -4.22
CA ASP A 77 12.56 -2.94 -5.34
C ASP A 77 13.23 -4.28 -5.70
N ILE A 78 14.51 -4.43 -5.40
CA ILE A 78 15.26 -5.66 -5.71
C ILE A 78 14.78 -6.85 -4.87
N THR A 79 14.22 -6.62 -3.69
CA THR A 79 13.64 -7.67 -2.84
C THR A 79 12.31 -8.16 -3.37
N GLY A 80 11.57 -7.31 -4.10
CA GLY A 80 10.25 -7.64 -4.65
C GLY A 80 9.13 -7.76 -3.62
N TYR A 81 9.38 -7.39 -2.34
CA TYR A 81 8.34 -7.38 -1.29
C TYR A 81 7.48 -6.13 -1.37
N SER A 82 8.09 -4.97 -1.52
CA SER A 82 7.41 -3.69 -1.67
C SER A 82 8.15 -2.83 -2.68
N LEU A 83 7.41 -2.26 -3.65
CA LEU A 83 7.97 -1.43 -4.71
C LEU A 83 7.71 0.05 -4.42
N LEU A 84 7.98 0.47 -3.16
CA LEU A 84 7.71 1.80 -2.64
C LEU A 84 8.99 2.42 -2.07
N ALA A 85 9.26 3.68 -2.42
CA ALA A 85 10.48 4.37 -2.01
C ALA A 85 10.63 4.48 -0.47
N HIS A 86 9.55 4.78 0.24
CA HIS A 86 9.56 4.87 1.70
C HIS A 86 9.77 3.51 2.37
N THR A 87 9.31 2.41 1.76
CA THR A 87 9.64 1.06 2.22
C THR A 87 11.13 0.78 2.05
N ALA A 88 11.71 1.12 0.90
CA ALA A 88 13.13 0.92 0.64
C ALA A 88 14.03 1.68 1.64
N ILE A 89 13.64 2.89 2.04
CA ILE A 89 14.34 3.67 3.07
C ILE A 89 14.28 2.90 4.42
N ARG A 90 13.10 2.46 4.84
CA ARG A 90 12.93 1.74 6.11
C ARG A 90 13.65 0.38 6.12
N GLU A 91 13.63 -0.34 5.01
CA GLU A 91 14.40 -1.58 4.85
C GLU A 91 15.90 -1.32 4.99
N ALA A 92 16.42 -0.25 4.40
CA ALA A 92 17.83 0.11 4.53
C ALA A 92 18.22 0.46 5.98
N GLU A 93 17.35 1.15 6.73
CA GLU A 93 17.56 1.41 8.16
C GLU A 93 17.64 0.11 8.95
N VAL A 94 16.73 -0.85 8.73
CA VAL A 94 16.76 -2.17 9.39
C VAL A 94 18.07 -2.91 9.08
N ALA A 95 18.49 -2.92 7.81
CA ALA A 95 19.75 -3.55 7.41
C ALA A 95 20.96 -2.93 8.13
N ILE A 96 21.03 -1.59 8.20
CA ILE A 96 22.11 -0.88 8.87
C ILE A 96 22.06 -1.13 10.38
N ASN A 97 20.89 -1.11 11.01
CA ASN A 97 20.73 -1.40 12.42
C ASN A 97 21.23 -2.82 12.77
N HIS A 98 20.91 -3.81 11.94
CA HIS A 98 21.41 -5.16 12.11
C HIS A 98 22.95 -5.23 11.98
N ILE A 99 23.56 -4.53 11.04
CA ILE A 99 25.03 -4.43 10.90
C ILE A 99 25.66 -3.83 12.16
N LEU A 100 24.99 -2.87 12.81
CA LEU A 100 25.43 -2.21 14.04
C LEU A 100 25.10 -2.99 15.31
N GLY A 101 24.45 -4.16 15.22
CA GLY A 101 24.02 -4.96 16.38
C GLY A 101 22.81 -4.39 17.11
N VAL A 102 22.05 -3.51 16.48
CA VAL A 102 20.79 -2.95 17.01
C VAL A 102 19.63 -3.79 16.52
N GLU A 103 18.80 -4.28 17.46
CA GLU A 103 17.59 -5.02 17.11
C GLU A 103 16.57 -4.08 16.45
N ASP A 104 16.18 -4.40 15.22
CA ASP A 104 15.20 -3.64 14.47
C ASP A 104 14.55 -4.51 13.39
N ARG A 105 13.27 -4.25 13.09
CA ARG A 105 12.49 -4.97 12.07
C ARG A 105 11.51 -4.04 11.38
N ILE A 106 11.18 -4.36 10.14
CA ILE A 106 10.08 -3.71 9.43
C ILE A 106 8.78 -4.49 9.63
N ASN A 107 7.71 -3.77 9.97
CA ASN A 107 6.35 -4.32 9.91
C ASN A 107 5.69 -3.86 8.61
N TYR A 108 5.62 -4.74 7.63
CA TYR A 108 5.02 -4.44 6.33
C TYR A 108 3.52 -4.13 6.40
N ASP A 109 2.81 -4.62 7.42
CA ASP A 109 1.39 -4.29 7.64
C ASP A 109 1.18 -2.81 8.00
N CYS A 110 2.24 -2.11 8.43
CA CYS A 110 2.18 -0.69 8.77
C CYS A 110 2.70 0.23 7.65
N VAL A 111 3.08 -0.32 6.49
CA VAL A 111 3.56 0.46 5.35
C VAL A 111 2.37 1.01 4.57
N PRO A 112 2.19 2.35 4.51
CA PRO A 112 1.09 2.93 3.77
C PRO A 112 1.34 2.89 2.26
N GLY A 113 0.29 2.59 1.50
CA GLY A 113 0.25 2.73 0.04
C GLY A 113 -0.58 3.94 -0.35
N VAL A 114 -0.13 4.70 -1.35
CA VAL A 114 -0.82 5.89 -1.84
C VAL A 114 -0.88 5.90 -3.36
N VAL A 115 -2.05 6.24 -3.88
CA VAL A 115 -2.26 6.57 -5.30
C VAL A 115 -2.57 8.06 -5.39
N TYR A 116 -1.66 8.80 -6.02
CA TYR A 116 -1.70 10.27 -6.12
C TYR A 116 -2.61 10.75 -7.27
N THR A 117 -3.82 10.24 -7.28
CA THR A 117 -4.90 10.72 -8.14
C THR A 117 -5.56 11.97 -7.53
N ASN A 118 -6.55 12.56 -8.21
CA ASN A 118 -7.40 13.58 -7.63
C ASN A 118 -8.87 13.13 -7.75
N PRO A 119 -9.51 12.72 -6.64
CA PRO A 119 -9.00 12.65 -5.27
C PRO A 119 -7.92 11.55 -5.07
N GLU A 120 -7.08 11.73 -4.05
CA GLU A 120 -6.09 10.74 -3.61
C GLU A 120 -6.76 9.49 -3.02
N VAL A 121 -6.07 8.35 -3.14
CA VAL A 121 -6.45 7.10 -2.46
C VAL A 121 -5.27 6.63 -1.63
N ALA A 122 -5.48 6.39 -0.34
CA ALA A 122 -4.45 5.86 0.54
C ALA A 122 -4.99 4.71 1.39
N GLY A 123 -4.11 3.77 1.72
CA GLY A 123 -4.45 2.64 2.59
C GLY A 123 -3.26 2.13 3.37
N VAL A 124 -3.52 1.60 4.56
CA VAL A 124 -2.54 0.92 5.41
C VAL A 124 -3.21 -0.22 6.17
N GLY A 125 -2.48 -1.29 6.42
CA GLY A 125 -2.99 -2.47 7.11
C GLY A 125 -3.85 -3.37 6.24
N LYS A 126 -4.69 -4.15 6.88
CA LYS A 126 -5.52 -5.18 6.22
C LYS A 126 -6.69 -4.59 5.44
N THR A 127 -7.02 -5.24 4.33
CA THR A 127 -8.23 -4.95 3.55
C THR A 127 -9.38 -5.89 3.96
N GLU A 128 -10.62 -5.51 3.67
CA GLU A 128 -11.78 -6.40 3.88
C GLU A 128 -11.64 -7.70 3.06
N GLU A 129 -11.14 -7.60 1.82
CA GLU A 129 -10.95 -8.75 0.95
C GLU A 129 -9.95 -9.76 1.52
N GLU A 130 -8.84 -9.29 2.11
CA GLU A 130 -7.86 -10.16 2.78
C GLU A 130 -8.44 -10.82 4.01
N LEU A 131 -9.20 -10.10 4.81
CA LEU A 131 -9.84 -10.63 6.02
C LEU A 131 -10.92 -11.66 5.69
N ILE A 132 -11.77 -11.40 4.72
CA ILE A 132 -12.76 -12.36 4.21
C ILE A 132 -12.07 -13.64 3.72
N LYS A 133 -10.99 -13.48 2.95
CA LYS A 133 -10.25 -14.61 2.38
C LYS A 133 -9.53 -15.45 3.43
N SER A 134 -9.06 -14.81 4.51
CA SER A 134 -8.40 -15.50 5.64
C SER A 134 -9.39 -16.05 6.68
N GLY A 135 -10.68 -15.70 6.59
CA GLY A 135 -11.70 -16.14 7.55
C GLY A 135 -11.57 -15.48 8.92
N LEU A 136 -10.85 -14.37 9.02
CA LEU A 136 -10.70 -13.63 10.27
C LEU A 136 -11.93 -12.73 10.52
N SER A 137 -12.38 -12.72 11.76
CA SER A 137 -13.45 -11.82 12.21
C SER A 137 -12.93 -10.38 12.34
N TYR A 138 -13.74 -9.43 11.94
CA TYR A 138 -13.39 -8.01 11.99
C TYR A 138 -14.66 -7.15 12.08
N ARG A 139 -14.48 -5.88 12.45
CA ARG A 139 -15.51 -4.85 12.37
C ARG A 139 -15.03 -3.74 11.45
N VAL A 140 -15.97 -3.13 10.73
CA VAL A 140 -15.67 -2.04 9.79
C VAL A 140 -16.56 -0.85 10.11
N SER A 141 -15.95 0.31 10.28
CA SER A 141 -16.61 1.62 10.28
C SER A 141 -16.33 2.30 8.93
N LYS A 142 -17.35 2.90 8.33
CA LYS A 142 -17.26 3.65 7.06
C LYS A 142 -17.95 4.99 7.23
N LEU A 143 -17.26 6.07 6.93
CA LEU A 143 -17.78 7.42 7.09
C LEU A 143 -17.42 8.28 5.87
N PRO A 144 -18.37 9.03 5.28
CA PRO A 144 -18.05 10.01 4.26
C PRO A 144 -17.09 11.08 4.79
N MET A 145 -16.12 11.48 3.99
CA MET A 145 -15.17 12.55 4.34
C MET A 145 -15.88 13.90 4.63
N ALA A 146 -17.09 14.06 4.14
CA ALA A 146 -17.94 15.23 4.41
C ALA A 146 -18.31 15.43 5.90
N TYR A 147 -18.06 14.45 6.75
CA TYR A 147 -18.15 14.62 8.21
C TYR A 147 -17.04 15.51 8.78
N SER A 148 -15.95 15.74 8.04
CA SER A 148 -15.00 16.80 8.35
C SER A 148 -15.41 18.10 7.67
N GLY A 149 -15.74 19.13 8.45
CA GLY A 149 -16.09 20.46 7.94
C GLY A 149 -14.97 21.09 7.13
N ARG A 150 -13.71 20.84 7.50
CA ARG A 150 -12.54 21.31 6.73
C ARG A 150 -12.45 20.64 5.37
N PHE A 151 -12.72 19.33 5.28
CA PHE A 151 -12.76 18.63 3.99
C PHE A 151 -13.78 19.26 3.05
N VAL A 152 -14.99 19.56 3.54
CA VAL A 152 -16.04 20.20 2.73
C VAL A 152 -15.62 21.59 2.26
N ALA A 153 -14.99 22.37 3.13
CA ALA A 153 -14.53 23.71 2.78
C ALA A 153 -13.42 23.72 1.71
N GLU A 154 -12.60 22.70 1.67
CA GLU A 154 -11.48 22.60 0.71
C GLU A 154 -11.83 21.82 -0.58
N ASN A 155 -12.94 21.07 -0.57
CA ASN A 155 -13.34 20.18 -1.67
C ASN A 155 -14.83 20.39 -2.00
N GLU A 156 -15.17 21.45 -2.74
CA GLU A 156 -16.55 21.88 -3.01
C GLU A 156 -17.51 20.80 -3.55
N GLN A 157 -17.00 19.81 -4.26
CA GLN A 157 -17.78 18.68 -4.80
C GLN A 157 -17.16 17.34 -4.41
N GLY A 158 -16.32 17.34 -3.39
CA GLY A 158 -15.50 16.21 -3.02
C GLY A 158 -16.32 15.09 -2.40
N ASN A 159 -16.48 14.01 -3.14
CA ASN A 159 -16.86 12.73 -2.59
C ASN A 159 -15.62 12.06 -2.02
N GLY A 160 -15.69 11.67 -0.75
CA GLY A 160 -14.61 10.98 -0.09
C GLY A 160 -15.16 9.97 0.91
N LEU A 161 -14.32 9.02 1.28
CA LEU A 161 -14.67 7.96 2.22
C LEU A 161 -13.47 7.68 3.12
N CYS A 162 -13.72 7.59 4.42
CA CYS A 162 -12.80 6.98 5.37
C CYS A 162 -13.36 5.63 5.79
N LYS A 163 -12.51 4.61 5.82
CA LYS A 163 -12.83 3.27 6.29
C LYS A 163 -11.82 2.85 7.33
N LEU A 164 -12.28 2.46 8.51
CA LEU A 164 -11.47 1.95 9.61
C LEU A 164 -11.87 0.49 9.89
N ILE A 165 -10.87 -0.38 10.03
CA ILE A 165 -11.06 -1.81 10.27
C ILE A 165 -10.41 -2.15 11.61
N GLN A 166 -11.15 -2.88 12.45
CA GLN A 166 -10.68 -3.36 13.74
C GLN A 166 -10.90 -4.88 13.86
N ASP A 167 -10.05 -5.53 14.64
CA ASP A 167 -10.21 -6.94 15.00
C ASP A 167 -11.25 -7.15 16.12
N GLU A 168 -11.40 -8.39 16.59
CA GLU A 168 -12.33 -8.74 17.67
C GLU A 168 -11.95 -8.12 19.02
N GLU A 169 -10.66 -7.82 19.23
CA GLU A 169 -10.14 -7.16 20.41
C GLU A 169 -10.29 -5.63 20.35
N GLY A 170 -10.77 -5.11 19.23
CA GLY A 170 -10.94 -3.68 18.97
C GLY A 170 -9.66 -2.99 18.51
N LYS A 171 -8.57 -3.72 18.23
CA LYS A 171 -7.34 -3.15 17.67
C LYS A 171 -7.55 -2.69 16.25
N ILE A 172 -7.04 -1.53 15.92
CA ILE A 172 -7.03 -1.02 14.55
C ILE A 172 -6.05 -1.85 13.72
N ILE A 173 -6.55 -2.50 12.67
CA ILE A 173 -5.77 -3.37 11.79
C ILE A 173 -5.79 -2.94 10.32
N GLY A 174 -6.58 -1.92 9.97
CA GLY A 174 -6.61 -1.38 8.62
C GLY A 174 -7.32 -0.03 8.54
N CYS A 175 -6.85 0.81 7.63
CA CYS A 175 -7.50 2.08 7.32
C CYS A 175 -7.34 2.40 5.82
N HIS A 176 -8.41 2.91 5.20
CA HIS A 176 -8.42 3.27 3.78
C HIS A 176 -9.18 4.58 3.60
N ILE A 177 -8.59 5.51 2.87
CA ILE A 177 -9.12 6.86 2.66
C ILE A 177 -9.17 7.16 1.16
N LEU A 178 -10.30 7.65 0.70
CA LEU A 178 -10.47 8.30 -0.60
C LEU A 178 -10.81 9.76 -0.33
N GLY A 179 -9.99 10.67 -0.82
CA GLY A 179 -10.18 12.12 -0.64
C GLY A 179 -8.89 12.84 -0.22
N ASN A 180 -8.76 14.13 -0.54
CA ASN A 180 -7.56 14.89 -0.22
C ASN A 180 -7.63 15.43 1.23
N PRO A 181 -6.52 15.38 1.98
CA PRO A 181 -5.19 14.86 1.65
C PRO A 181 -4.97 13.45 2.24
N ALA A 182 -5.45 12.40 1.56
CA ALA A 182 -5.34 11.02 2.06
C ALA A 182 -3.89 10.58 2.30
N SER A 183 -2.95 11.04 1.47
CA SER A 183 -1.51 10.74 1.58
C SER A 183 -0.92 11.18 2.91
N GLU A 184 -1.35 12.32 3.43
CA GLU A 184 -0.88 12.85 4.71
C GLU A 184 -1.62 12.19 5.89
N LEU A 185 -2.91 11.98 5.75
CA LEU A 185 -3.75 11.41 6.81
C LEU A 185 -3.40 9.96 7.12
N ILE A 186 -3.08 9.16 6.11
CA ILE A 186 -2.88 7.72 6.28
C ILE A 186 -1.75 7.36 7.26
N VAL A 187 -0.78 8.24 7.44
CA VAL A 187 0.34 8.07 8.39
C VAL A 187 -0.17 7.93 9.83
N ILE A 188 -1.22 8.68 10.19
CA ILE A 188 -1.83 8.63 11.53
C ILE A 188 -2.37 7.22 11.81
N ALA A 189 -3.08 6.62 10.86
CA ALA A 189 -3.56 5.25 10.99
C ALA A 189 -2.40 4.24 11.01
N GLY A 190 -1.36 4.46 10.22
CA GLY A 190 -0.14 3.64 10.24
C GLY A 190 0.51 3.60 11.63
N ILE A 191 0.59 4.75 12.30
CA ILE A 191 1.10 4.83 13.68
C ILE A 191 0.20 4.07 14.65
N ALA A 192 -1.14 4.21 14.53
CA ALA A 192 -2.09 3.51 15.37
C ALA A 192 -1.96 1.98 15.24
N ILE A 193 -1.86 1.47 14.00
CA ILE A 193 -1.64 0.04 13.71
C ILE A 193 -0.29 -0.43 14.28
N GLN A 194 0.79 0.32 14.02
CA GLN A 194 2.13 -0.03 14.50
C GLN A 194 2.21 -0.12 16.02
N ARG A 195 1.46 0.73 16.72
CA ARG A 195 1.40 0.75 18.19
C ARG A 195 0.38 -0.22 18.77
N GLY A 196 -0.42 -0.86 17.92
CA GLY A 196 -1.47 -1.80 18.33
C GLY A 196 -2.61 -1.11 19.09
N TYR A 197 -2.90 0.14 18.79
CA TYR A 197 -3.99 0.89 19.44
C TYR A 197 -5.33 0.24 19.16
N THR A 198 -6.12 0.13 20.21
CA THR A 198 -7.56 -0.12 20.06
C THR A 198 -8.28 1.15 19.65
N VAL A 199 -9.49 1.00 19.11
CA VAL A 199 -10.35 2.14 18.79
C VAL A 199 -10.60 2.99 20.03
N GLU A 200 -10.83 2.36 21.21
CA GLU A 200 -11.04 3.05 22.49
C GLU A 200 -9.82 3.87 22.92
N GLU A 201 -8.61 3.37 22.71
CA GLU A 201 -7.40 4.11 23.01
C GLU A 201 -7.17 5.26 22.04
N PHE A 202 -7.45 5.03 20.76
CA PHE A 202 -7.29 6.03 19.70
C PHE A 202 -8.31 7.18 19.83
N GLN A 203 -9.52 6.91 20.32
CA GLN A 203 -10.52 7.94 20.68
C GLN A 203 -10.03 8.98 21.68
N LYS A 204 -9.03 8.65 22.49
CA LYS A 204 -8.42 9.56 23.47
C LYS A 204 -7.44 10.56 22.84
N THR A 205 -7.16 10.41 21.54
CA THR A 205 -6.31 11.35 20.79
C THR A 205 -7.05 12.64 20.51
N VAL A 206 -6.40 13.76 20.79
CA VAL A 206 -6.96 15.09 20.52
C VAL A 206 -6.61 15.48 19.07
N PHE A 207 -7.63 15.64 18.25
CA PHE A 207 -7.49 16.14 16.89
C PHE A 207 -7.77 17.65 16.86
N PRO A 208 -6.92 18.47 16.22
CA PRO A 208 -7.14 19.91 16.15
C PRO A 208 -8.34 20.26 15.25
N HIS A 209 -9.11 21.27 15.65
CA HIS A 209 -10.26 21.80 14.92
C HIS A 209 -9.98 23.20 14.34
N PRO A 210 -10.31 23.51 13.06
CA PRO A 210 -10.85 22.59 12.06
C PRO A 210 -9.73 21.93 11.22
N THR A 211 -9.75 20.61 11.11
CA THR A 211 -8.82 19.87 10.25
C THR A 211 -9.53 18.71 9.52
N VAL A 212 -8.95 18.26 8.40
CA VAL A 212 -9.45 17.04 7.73
C VAL A 212 -9.20 15.80 8.58
N GLY A 213 -8.15 15.83 9.43
CA GLY A 213 -7.82 14.74 10.35
C GLY A 213 -8.87 14.40 11.39
N GLU A 214 -9.81 15.30 11.66
CA GLU A 214 -10.97 15.04 12.54
C GLU A 214 -11.83 13.87 12.05
N ILE A 215 -11.72 13.47 10.78
CA ILE A 215 -12.41 12.29 10.27
C ILE A 215 -12.09 11.03 11.08
N TYR A 216 -10.89 10.95 11.67
CA TYR A 216 -10.53 9.85 12.56
C TYR A 216 -11.31 9.87 13.87
N HIS A 217 -11.57 11.05 14.41
CA HIS A 217 -12.44 11.19 15.59
C HIS A 217 -13.86 10.78 15.24
N GLU A 218 -14.41 11.35 14.18
CA GLU A 218 -15.81 11.13 13.78
C GLU A 218 -16.11 9.64 13.45
N ILE A 219 -15.17 8.91 12.82
CA ILE A 219 -15.38 7.52 12.42
C ILE A 219 -15.39 6.53 13.59
N MET A 220 -14.93 6.95 14.76
CA MET A 220 -14.83 6.11 15.94
C MET A 220 -16.05 6.19 16.86
N PHE A 221 -17.02 7.08 16.58
CA PHE A 221 -18.28 7.23 17.31
C PHE A 221 -19.48 6.91 16.42
#